data_a345c62e8c6b1e01361ad64ea3f859e0
#
_entry.id   a345c62e8c6b1e01361ad64ea3f859e0
#
_cell.length_a   1.000
_cell.length_b   1.000
_cell.length_c   1.000
_cell.angle_alpha   90.00
_cell.angle_beta   90.00
_cell.angle_gamma   90.00
#
_symmetry.space_group_name_H-M   'P 1'
#
loop_
_entity.id
_entity.type
_entity.pdbx_description
1 polymer ?
#
loop_
_entity_poly.entity_id
_entity_poly.type
_entity_poly.pdbx_seq_one_letter_code
_entity_poly.pdbx_strand_id
1 'polypeptide(L)'
;MELRQVKGGYAAVPSTPKNIGWVFKDCTFNGDGDGVDGSFTLGRPWGKGTPIAVFIDTKMNVTPKAIGWEEMSGGWPARFAEYNSMSESGYPVDLSNRKTVFASTHNNNPVLTADEANEYSDMSRMFSDWQPTLLTEEAPAVTDVVLDGNILSWTGNSYALLYAICINDEVAATTTETSYDISSLKPAASRSNAPSAAPVFSVRAANAMGGLSAPAIAQDPTGISEINTNDATTVSTEIFTADGKRVSTLQHGINIVRYKMADGSVKTVKVMR
;
A
#
# COMPACT_ATOMS: atom_id res chain seq x y z
N MET A 1 7.07 7.45 -2.12
CA MET A 1 6.24 8.31 -3.01
C MET A 1 6.65 8.07 -4.45
N GLU A 2 5.68 8.04 -5.39
CA GLU A 2 5.95 7.94 -6.83
C GLU A 2 6.09 9.34 -7.45
N LEU A 3 7.14 9.54 -8.23
CA LEU A 3 7.41 10.77 -8.98
C LEU A 3 7.33 10.43 -10.48
N ARG A 4 6.28 10.88 -11.15
CA ARG A 4 6.10 10.68 -12.59
C ARG A 4 6.76 11.80 -13.37
N GLN A 5 7.70 11.45 -14.21
CA GLN A 5 8.46 12.39 -15.02
C GLN A 5 8.00 12.35 -16.47
N VAL A 6 7.95 13.52 -17.07
CA VAL A 6 7.68 13.69 -18.50
C VAL A 6 8.97 14.02 -19.25
N LYS A 7 8.99 13.80 -20.55
CA LYS A 7 10.12 14.14 -21.40
C LYS A 7 10.47 15.64 -21.30
N GLY A 8 11.74 15.94 -20.99
CA GLY A 8 12.25 17.31 -20.87
C GLY A 8 11.78 18.07 -19.61
N GLY A 9 11.13 17.37 -18.66
CA GLY A 9 10.62 17.98 -17.42
C GLY A 9 11.67 18.21 -16.34
N TYR A 10 11.18 18.68 -15.19
CA TYR A 10 11.95 18.87 -13.96
C TYR A 10 11.22 18.14 -12.82
N ALA A 11 11.97 17.46 -11.94
CA ALA A 11 11.37 16.81 -10.76
C ALA A 11 11.07 17.88 -9.68
N ALA A 12 11.94 18.87 -9.51
CA ALA A 12 11.80 19.90 -8.49
C ALA A 12 12.23 21.28 -9.03
N VAL A 13 11.45 22.32 -8.71
CA VAL A 13 11.79 23.72 -9.07
C VAL A 13 11.59 24.61 -7.84
N PRO A 14 12.37 24.40 -6.76
CA PRO A 14 12.25 25.18 -5.54
C PRO A 14 12.76 26.61 -5.72
N SER A 15 12.14 27.55 -5.01
CA SER A 15 12.47 28.97 -5.14
C SER A 15 13.15 29.59 -3.91
N THR A 16 12.92 29.03 -2.71
CA THR A 16 13.40 29.61 -1.46
C THR A 16 14.17 28.61 -0.62
N PRO A 17 15.24 29.04 0.05
CA PRO A 17 15.86 28.27 1.10
C PRO A 17 14.93 28.32 2.32
N LYS A 18 14.35 27.22 2.70
CA LYS A 18 13.60 27.06 3.95
C LYS A 18 14.30 25.97 4.73
N ASN A 19 15.04 26.30 5.75
CA ASN A 19 15.75 25.40 6.64
C ASN A 19 16.33 24.15 5.95
N ILE A 20 15.48 23.15 5.71
CA ILE A 20 15.83 21.85 5.10
C ILE A 20 15.55 21.85 3.59
N GLY A 21 14.65 22.71 3.10
CA GLY A 21 14.24 22.76 1.68
C GLY A 21 13.28 21.62 1.29
N TRP A 22 13.44 21.11 0.08
CA TRP A 22 12.65 19.99 -0.45
C TRP A 22 13.44 18.69 -0.30
N VAL A 23 12.91 17.77 0.49
CA VAL A 23 13.50 16.45 0.72
C VAL A 23 12.63 15.39 0.08
N PHE A 24 13.21 14.65 -0.87
CA PHE A 24 12.59 13.51 -1.53
C PHE A 24 13.28 12.25 -1.01
N LYS A 25 12.64 11.57 -0.06
CA LYS A 25 13.16 10.35 0.55
C LYS A 25 12.30 9.15 0.18
N ASP A 26 12.95 8.02 -0.09
CA ASP A 26 12.29 6.76 -0.44
C ASP A 26 11.28 6.94 -1.60
N CYS A 27 11.70 7.67 -2.63
CA CYS A 27 10.87 7.96 -3.79
C CYS A 27 11.24 7.06 -4.97
N THR A 28 10.25 6.81 -5.83
CA THR A 28 10.46 6.09 -7.10
C THR A 28 10.19 7.04 -8.27
N PHE A 29 11.15 7.17 -9.17
CA PHE A 29 10.97 7.89 -10.43
C PHE A 29 10.46 6.94 -11.51
N ASN A 30 9.30 7.25 -12.08
CA ASN A 30 8.70 6.56 -13.20
C ASN A 30 8.54 7.51 -14.39
N GLY A 31 8.66 6.98 -15.60
CA GLY A 31 8.38 7.73 -16.83
C GLY A 31 6.88 7.76 -17.12
N ASP A 32 6.41 8.88 -17.67
CA ASP A 32 5.07 9.04 -18.21
C ASP A 32 5.18 9.30 -19.73
N GLY A 33 5.00 8.22 -20.50
CA GLY A 33 5.20 8.19 -21.95
C GLY A 33 6.60 7.82 -22.41
N ASP A 34 6.83 7.87 -23.71
CA ASP A 34 8.06 7.45 -24.37
C ASP A 34 9.17 8.51 -24.30
N GLY A 35 10.43 8.03 -24.25
CA GLY A 35 11.62 8.87 -24.34
C GLY A 35 11.82 9.81 -23.14
N VAL A 36 11.35 9.41 -21.97
CA VAL A 36 11.54 10.15 -20.71
C VAL A 36 12.92 9.91 -20.15
N ASP A 37 13.42 8.68 -20.23
CA ASP A 37 14.74 8.30 -19.71
C ASP A 37 15.85 9.17 -20.32
N GLY A 38 16.74 9.71 -19.48
CA GLY A 38 17.81 10.62 -19.90
C GLY A 38 17.36 11.98 -20.44
N SER A 39 16.07 12.33 -20.39
CA SER A 39 15.56 13.56 -20.99
C SER A 39 15.24 14.68 -19.98
N PHE A 40 14.93 14.35 -18.76
CA PHE A 40 14.55 15.30 -17.69
C PHE A 40 15.73 15.62 -16.76
N THR A 41 15.55 16.59 -15.86
CA THR A 41 16.50 16.84 -14.78
C THR A 41 15.83 16.78 -13.41
N LEU A 42 16.64 16.54 -12.37
CA LEU A 42 16.17 16.52 -10.98
C LEU A 42 15.64 17.90 -10.56
N GLY A 43 16.20 18.95 -11.13
CA GLY A 43 15.64 20.28 -10.88
C GLY A 43 16.52 21.43 -11.32
N ARG A 44 16.03 22.63 -11.02
CA ARG A 44 16.71 23.91 -11.18
C ARG A 44 16.28 24.89 -10.11
N PRO A 45 17.12 25.88 -9.72
CA PRO A 45 16.69 26.94 -8.82
C PRO A 45 15.67 27.84 -9.53
N TRP A 46 14.55 28.16 -8.89
CA TRP A 46 13.57 29.09 -9.46
C TRP A 46 13.94 30.53 -9.16
N GLY A 47 14.00 31.35 -10.21
CA GLY A 47 14.31 32.77 -10.09
C GLY A 47 15.70 33.02 -9.49
N LYS A 48 15.79 34.04 -8.63
CA LYS A 48 17.03 34.44 -7.93
C LYS A 48 17.15 33.83 -6.53
N GLY A 49 16.39 32.77 -6.26
CA GLY A 49 16.44 32.07 -4.98
C GLY A 49 17.70 31.22 -4.79
N THR A 50 17.96 30.85 -3.57
CA THR A 50 19.01 29.90 -3.16
C THR A 50 18.39 28.65 -2.52
N PRO A 51 17.66 27.84 -3.30
CA PRO A 51 16.88 26.74 -2.75
C PRO A 51 17.73 25.54 -2.35
N ILE A 52 17.10 24.64 -1.60
CA ILE A 52 17.62 23.32 -1.29
C ILE A 52 16.65 22.29 -1.89
N ALA A 53 17.21 21.27 -2.56
CA ALA A 53 16.50 20.05 -2.95
C ALA A 53 17.45 18.87 -2.85
N VAL A 54 17.04 17.84 -2.12
CA VAL A 54 17.83 16.63 -1.94
C VAL A 54 16.99 15.39 -2.22
N PHE A 55 17.63 14.39 -2.85
CA PHE A 55 17.04 13.10 -3.15
C PHE A 55 17.82 12.03 -2.41
N ILE A 56 17.13 11.28 -1.55
CA ILE A 56 17.72 10.30 -0.64
C ILE A 56 17.02 8.97 -0.82
N ASP A 57 17.80 7.88 -0.99
CA ASP A 57 17.30 6.52 -1.17
C ASP A 57 16.24 6.43 -2.29
N THR A 58 16.50 7.07 -3.42
CA THR A 58 15.57 7.09 -4.54
C THR A 58 15.82 5.94 -5.50
N LYS A 59 14.74 5.31 -5.98
CA LYS A 59 14.77 4.34 -7.08
C LYS A 59 14.42 5.03 -8.39
N MET A 60 15.29 4.99 -9.37
CA MET A 60 15.13 5.63 -10.67
C MET A 60 14.86 4.58 -11.76
N ASN A 61 13.57 4.29 -12.01
CA ASN A 61 13.15 3.46 -13.14
C ASN A 61 13.33 4.21 -14.48
N VAL A 62 13.37 5.54 -14.42
CA VAL A 62 13.89 6.44 -15.46
C VAL A 62 14.93 7.35 -14.84
N THR A 63 16.06 7.54 -15.51
CA THR A 63 17.18 8.35 -15.02
C THR A 63 17.13 9.77 -15.56
N PRO A 64 17.54 10.78 -14.79
CA PRO A 64 17.70 12.13 -15.31
C PRO A 64 18.91 12.21 -16.28
N LYS A 65 19.03 13.34 -17.00
CA LYS A 65 20.27 13.68 -17.71
C LYS A 65 21.47 13.54 -16.79
N ALA A 66 22.61 13.17 -17.31
CA ALA A 66 23.84 12.99 -16.52
C ALA A 66 24.21 14.22 -15.69
N ILE A 67 23.96 15.43 -16.19
CA ILE A 67 24.19 16.68 -15.48
C ILE A 67 23.29 16.84 -14.23
N GLY A 68 22.17 16.14 -14.16
CA GLY A 68 21.22 16.10 -13.04
C GLY A 68 20.46 17.39 -12.79
N TRP A 69 21.11 18.54 -12.87
CA TRP A 69 20.57 19.85 -12.47
C TRP A 69 20.78 20.88 -13.57
N GLU A 70 19.84 21.77 -13.76
CA GLU A 70 19.92 22.87 -14.72
C GLU A 70 19.98 24.23 -14.03
N GLU A 71 20.40 25.24 -14.79
CA GLU A 71 20.40 26.62 -14.34
C GLU A 71 19.06 27.32 -14.64
N MET A 72 18.79 28.33 -13.87
CA MET A 72 17.83 29.37 -14.20
C MET A 72 18.43 30.72 -13.91
N SER A 73 18.17 31.68 -14.78
CA SER A 73 18.79 33.02 -14.76
C SER A 73 18.89 33.63 -13.36
N GLY A 74 20.10 33.75 -12.86
CA GLY A 74 20.45 34.43 -11.62
C GLY A 74 20.17 33.65 -10.33
N GLY A 75 19.73 32.40 -10.43
CA GLY A 75 19.55 31.51 -9.26
C GLY A 75 20.70 30.52 -9.09
N TRP A 76 21.00 30.17 -7.88
CA TRP A 76 21.92 29.08 -7.54
C TRP A 76 21.41 28.33 -6.30
N PRO A 77 21.66 27.00 -6.17
CA PRO A 77 21.20 26.28 -4.99
C PRO A 77 22.09 26.56 -3.78
N ALA A 78 21.49 26.60 -2.60
CA ALA A 78 22.25 26.38 -1.37
C ALA A 78 22.69 24.92 -1.26
N ARG A 79 21.85 23.96 -1.70
CA ARG A 79 22.20 22.56 -1.83
C ARG A 79 21.29 21.85 -2.83
N PHE A 80 21.87 21.29 -3.89
CA PHE A 80 21.23 20.32 -4.79
C PHE A 80 22.05 19.05 -4.76
N ALA A 81 21.50 17.97 -4.17
CA ALA A 81 22.30 16.78 -3.93
C ALA A 81 21.47 15.48 -3.91
N GLU A 82 22.19 14.39 -4.01
CA GLU A 82 21.67 13.04 -3.97
C GLU A 82 22.45 12.18 -2.97
N TYR A 83 21.77 11.17 -2.41
CA TYR A 83 22.37 10.10 -1.62
C TYR A 83 21.70 8.79 -1.98
N ASN A 84 22.50 7.77 -2.27
CA ASN A 84 22.06 6.40 -2.51
C ASN A 84 20.93 6.30 -3.55
N SER A 85 21.04 7.08 -4.65
CA SER A 85 20.16 6.93 -5.80
C SER A 85 20.48 5.66 -6.55
N MET A 86 19.47 4.80 -6.80
CA MET A 86 19.62 3.49 -7.44
C MET A 86 18.87 3.45 -8.77
N SER A 87 19.45 2.84 -9.78
CA SER A 87 18.78 2.57 -11.06
C SER A 87 17.69 1.49 -10.92
N GLU A 88 16.87 1.31 -11.96
CA GLU A 88 15.88 0.24 -12.03
C GLU A 88 16.50 -1.14 -11.77
N SER A 89 17.71 -1.38 -12.29
CA SER A 89 18.46 -2.63 -12.14
C SER A 89 19.12 -2.79 -10.76
N GLY A 90 18.96 -1.83 -9.84
CA GLY A 90 19.51 -1.88 -8.49
C GLY A 90 21.00 -1.51 -8.39
N TYR A 91 21.59 -0.89 -9.42
CA TYR A 91 22.95 -0.36 -9.37
C TYR A 91 22.93 1.12 -8.97
N PRO A 92 23.95 1.62 -8.23
CA PRO A 92 24.09 3.04 -7.94
C PRO A 92 24.09 3.88 -9.22
N VAL A 93 23.38 5.01 -9.18
CA VAL A 93 23.42 6.01 -10.25
C VAL A 93 24.75 6.73 -10.20
N ASP A 94 25.40 6.90 -11.37
CA ASP A 94 26.66 7.65 -11.49
C ASP A 94 26.40 9.15 -11.30
N LEU A 95 26.92 9.72 -10.23
CA LEU A 95 26.80 11.14 -9.89
C LEU A 95 28.01 11.97 -10.33
N SER A 96 29.01 11.39 -10.97
CA SER A 96 30.28 12.06 -11.32
C SER A 96 30.10 13.24 -12.30
N ASN A 97 29.07 13.19 -13.12
CA ASN A 97 28.74 14.22 -14.11
C ASN A 97 27.69 15.23 -13.61
N ARG A 98 27.29 15.18 -12.35
CA ARG A 98 26.34 16.12 -11.78
C ARG A 98 26.91 17.54 -11.75
N LYS A 99 26.03 18.52 -11.97
CA LYS A 99 26.43 19.93 -12.00
C LYS A 99 26.94 20.42 -10.65
N THR A 100 28.17 20.95 -10.65
CA THR A 100 28.88 21.41 -9.45
C THR A 100 29.03 22.93 -9.37
N VAL A 101 28.72 23.68 -10.42
CA VAL A 101 28.85 25.14 -10.46
C VAL A 101 27.60 25.74 -11.06
N PHE A 102 27.03 26.75 -10.41
CA PHE A 102 25.89 27.55 -10.88
C PHE A 102 26.25 29.00 -10.98
N ALA A 103 25.58 29.72 -11.88
CA ALA A 103 25.82 31.16 -12.14
C ALA A 103 27.31 31.51 -12.23
N SER A 104 28.12 30.61 -12.79
CA SER A 104 29.58 30.67 -13.03
C SER A 104 30.46 30.74 -11.77
N THR A 105 29.91 30.99 -10.59
CA THR A 105 30.71 31.24 -9.38
C THR A 105 30.24 30.53 -8.12
N HIS A 106 29.03 29.92 -8.13
CA HIS A 106 28.44 29.29 -6.95
C HIS A 106 28.66 27.78 -6.99
N ASN A 107 29.50 27.29 -6.09
CA ASN A 107 29.77 25.87 -5.98
C ASN A 107 28.59 25.13 -5.35
N ASN A 108 28.36 23.92 -5.86
CA ASN A 108 27.39 22.97 -5.32
C ASN A 108 28.07 21.59 -5.21
N ASN A 109 27.93 20.94 -4.08
CA ASN A 109 28.30 19.54 -3.95
C ASN A 109 27.07 18.66 -4.21
N PRO A 110 27.00 17.89 -5.31
CA PRO A 110 25.82 17.12 -5.67
C PRO A 110 25.71 15.78 -4.91
N VAL A 111 26.66 15.44 -4.04
CA VAL A 111 26.69 14.20 -3.29
C VAL A 111 26.57 14.50 -1.81
N LEU A 112 25.60 13.87 -1.14
CA LEU A 112 25.50 13.89 0.33
C LEU A 112 26.37 12.80 0.94
N THR A 113 26.97 13.11 2.08
CA THR A 113 27.50 12.07 2.98
C THR A 113 26.36 11.34 3.69
N ALA A 114 26.65 10.20 4.33
CA ALA A 114 25.67 9.48 5.14
C ALA A 114 25.13 10.34 6.29
N ASP A 115 26.00 11.11 6.93
CA ASP A 115 25.61 12.00 8.05
C ASP A 115 24.68 13.12 7.55
N GLU A 116 25.00 13.76 6.41
CA GLU A 116 24.13 14.77 5.80
C GLU A 116 22.77 14.17 5.39
N ALA A 117 22.76 12.95 4.83
CA ALA A 117 21.51 12.28 4.44
C ALA A 117 20.66 11.95 5.69
N ASN A 118 21.28 11.53 6.78
CA ASN A 118 20.59 11.32 8.06
C ASN A 118 20.01 12.62 8.62
N GLU A 119 20.77 13.73 8.55
CA GLU A 119 20.27 15.04 8.98
C GLU A 119 19.05 15.49 8.18
N TYR A 120 19.07 15.34 6.84
CA TYR A 120 17.93 15.66 6.00
C TYR A 120 16.75 14.68 6.18
N SER A 121 17.00 13.49 6.69
CA SER A 121 15.96 12.47 6.95
C SER A 121 15.36 12.58 8.36
N ASP A 122 15.91 13.43 9.21
CA ASP A 122 15.42 13.60 10.58
C ASP A 122 14.07 14.35 10.58
N MET A 123 13.01 13.61 10.78
CA MET A 123 11.64 14.12 10.78
C MET A 123 11.40 15.13 11.92
N SER A 124 12.11 15.01 13.02
CA SER A 124 11.98 15.95 14.15
C SER A 124 12.46 17.36 13.80
N ARG A 125 13.45 17.47 12.92
CA ARG A 125 13.94 18.76 12.40
C ARG A 125 12.97 19.41 11.42
N MET A 126 12.17 18.61 10.70
CA MET A 126 11.19 19.11 9.74
C MET A 126 9.88 19.51 10.41
N PHE A 127 9.41 18.69 11.31
CA PHE A 127 8.02 18.72 11.79
C PHE A 127 7.89 18.87 13.31
N SER A 128 9.01 19.06 14.04
CA SER A 128 9.05 19.15 15.50
C SER A 128 8.42 17.89 16.14
N ASP A 129 7.33 18.07 16.84
CA ASP A 129 6.56 17.01 17.51
C ASP A 129 5.49 16.35 16.64
N TRP A 130 5.23 16.90 15.45
CA TRP A 130 4.32 16.27 14.48
C TRP A 130 5.01 15.09 13.79
N GLN A 131 4.37 13.92 13.81
CA GLN A 131 4.88 12.69 13.21
C GLN A 131 4.02 12.26 12.00
N PRO A 132 4.33 12.73 10.80
CA PRO A 132 3.54 12.43 9.61
C PRO A 132 3.51 10.94 9.23
N THR A 133 4.49 10.16 9.65
CA THR A 133 4.53 8.70 9.43
C THR A 133 3.33 7.99 10.06
N LEU A 134 2.87 8.46 11.23
CA LEU A 134 1.67 7.91 11.86
C LEU A 134 0.40 8.16 11.05
N LEU A 135 0.39 9.20 10.22
CA LEU A 135 -0.74 9.55 9.35
C LEU A 135 -0.67 8.84 7.98
N THR A 136 0.49 8.32 7.59
CA THR A 136 0.70 7.62 6.32
C THR A 136 0.60 6.10 6.47
N GLU A 137 0.60 5.57 7.69
CA GLU A 137 0.41 4.15 7.93
C GLU A 137 -1.03 3.74 7.55
N GLU A 138 -1.16 2.57 6.97
CA GLU A 138 -2.46 1.98 6.74
C GLU A 138 -3.15 1.73 8.09
N ALA A 139 -4.47 1.93 8.14
CA ALA A 139 -5.22 1.54 9.32
C ALA A 139 -5.04 0.04 9.58
N PRO A 140 -4.89 -0.40 10.83
CA PRO A 140 -4.94 -1.82 11.14
C PRO A 140 -6.23 -2.45 10.63
N ALA A 141 -6.17 -3.72 10.21
CA ALA A 141 -7.38 -4.44 9.84
C ALA A 141 -8.36 -4.50 11.04
N VAL A 142 -9.65 -4.47 10.73
CA VAL A 142 -10.68 -4.72 11.74
C VAL A 142 -10.63 -6.18 12.19
N THR A 143 -11.18 -6.47 13.37
CA THR A 143 -11.28 -7.85 13.91
C THR A 143 -12.72 -8.26 14.12
N ASP A 144 -12.92 -9.53 14.38
CA ASP A 144 -14.22 -10.11 14.76
C ASP A 144 -15.34 -9.78 13.76
N VAL A 145 -15.02 -9.87 12.45
CA VAL A 145 -16.01 -9.61 11.40
C VAL A 145 -16.97 -10.79 11.32
N VAL A 146 -18.23 -10.54 11.63
CA VAL A 146 -19.30 -11.54 11.70
C VAL A 146 -20.45 -11.12 10.80
N LEU A 147 -20.97 -12.06 10.01
CA LEU A 147 -22.19 -11.90 9.23
C LEU A 147 -23.31 -12.74 9.87
N ASP A 148 -24.25 -12.07 10.54
CA ASP A 148 -25.45 -12.70 11.12
C ASP A 148 -26.69 -12.28 10.32
N GLY A 149 -27.23 -13.21 9.56
CA GLY A 149 -28.28 -12.91 8.56
C GLY A 149 -27.81 -11.90 7.54
N ASN A 150 -28.36 -10.69 7.56
CA ASN A 150 -27.96 -9.58 6.68
C ASN A 150 -27.14 -8.49 7.39
N ILE A 151 -26.81 -8.68 8.66
CA ILE A 151 -26.04 -7.71 9.42
C ILE A 151 -24.58 -8.14 9.49
N LEU A 152 -23.72 -7.35 8.87
CA LEU A 152 -22.28 -7.45 8.98
C LEU A 152 -21.85 -6.57 10.16
N SER A 153 -21.10 -7.12 11.13
CA SER A 153 -20.58 -6.41 12.28
C SER A 153 -19.12 -6.73 12.54
N TRP A 154 -18.40 -5.81 13.21
CA TRP A 154 -16.97 -5.97 13.48
C TRP A 154 -16.51 -5.14 14.68
N THR A 155 -15.34 -5.47 15.19
CA THR A 155 -14.62 -4.62 16.13
C THR A 155 -13.80 -3.60 15.35
N GLY A 156 -14.11 -2.30 15.54
CA GLY A 156 -13.42 -1.20 14.92
C GLY A 156 -12.07 -0.87 15.56
N ASN A 157 -11.34 0.06 14.98
CA ASN A 157 -10.10 0.58 15.55
C ASN A 157 -10.07 2.12 15.55
N SER A 158 -9.22 2.70 16.40
CA SER A 158 -9.13 4.16 16.61
C SER A 158 -8.53 4.93 15.43
N TYR A 159 -7.92 4.25 14.46
CA TYR A 159 -7.31 4.88 13.28
C TYR A 159 -8.27 4.96 12.09
N ALA A 160 -9.38 4.25 12.15
CA ALA A 160 -10.37 4.25 11.08
C ALA A 160 -11.21 5.52 11.11
N LEU A 161 -11.29 6.21 9.97
CA LEU A 161 -12.25 7.29 9.73
C LEU A 161 -13.56 6.75 9.15
N LEU A 162 -13.46 5.65 8.39
CA LEU A 162 -14.59 4.93 7.82
C LEU A 162 -14.20 3.49 7.54
N TYR A 163 -15.19 2.66 7.28
CA TYR A 163 -15.04 1.28 6.89
C TYR A 163 -15.61 1.06 5.49
N ALA A 164 -14.86 0.35 4.66
CA ALA A 164 -15.31 -0.11 3.35
C ALA A 164 -15.87 -1.54 3.49
N ILE A 165 -17.10 -1.72 3.05
CA ILE A 165 -17.75 -3.02 2.90
C ILE A 165 -17.42 -3.53 1.51
N CYS A 166 -16.75 -4.68 1.44
CA CYS A 166 -16.32 -5.26 0.18
C CYS A 166 -17.08 -6.56 -0.11
N ILE A 167 -17.34 -6.79 -1.39
CA ILE A 167 -17.85 -8.04 -1.94
C ILE A 167 -16.83 -8.54 -2.96
N ASN A 168 -16.23 -9.70 -2.73
CA ASN A 168 -15.18 -10.26 -3.59
C ASN A 168 -14.03 -9.26 -3.84
N ASP A 169 -13.57 -8.57 -2.76
CA ASP A 169 -12.56 -7.52 -2.74
C ASP A 169 -12.92 -6.19 -3.42
N GLU A 170 -14.10 -6.06 -4.03
CA GLU A 170 -14.58 -4.80 -4.57
C GLU A 170 -15.39 -4.02 -3.53
N VAL A 171 -15.12 -2.72 -3.38
CA VAL A 171 -15.86 -1.86 -2.44
C VAL A 171 -17.29 -1.69 -2.92
N ALA A 172 -18.26 -2.17 -2.14
CA ALA A 172 -19.69 -2.09 -2.41
C ALA A 172 -20.40 -0.96 -1.65
N ALA A 173 -19.90 -0.63 -0.45
CA ALA A 173 -20.44 0.44 0.38
C ALA A 173 -19.38 0.96 1.36
N THR A 174 -19.68 2.08 2.03
CA THR A 174 -18.88 2.64 3.12
C THR A 174 -19.77 3.04 4.29
N THR A 175 -19.22 2.98 5.51
CA THR A 175 -19.91 3.41 6.74
C THR A 175 -18.89 3.91 7.76
N THR A 176 -19.36 4.74 8.70
CA THR A 176 -18.61 5.13 9.90
C THR A 176 -18.95 4.27 11.12
N GLU A 177 -20.03 3.50 11.02
CA GLU A 177 -20.47 2.59 12.06
C GLU A 177 -19.69 1.28 12.02
N THR A 178 -19.76 0.49 13.09
CA THR A 178 -19.14 -0.84 13.19
C THR A 178 -20.10 -1.97 12.84
N SER A 179 -21.18 -1.66 12.15
CA SER A 179 -22.13 -2.62 11.57
C SER A 179 -22.74 -2.07 10.29
N TYR A 180 -23.18 -2.97 9.40
CA TYR A 180 -23.83 -2.60 8.14
C TYR A 180 -24.86 -3.65 7.72
N ASP A 181 -26.05 -3.20 7.25
CA ASP A 181 -27.06 -4.07 6.65
C ASP A 181 -26.77 -4.27 5.16
N ILE A 182 -26.33 -5.46 4.80
CA ILE A 182 -25.96 -5.82 3.42
C ILE A 182 -27.16 -6.23 2.54
N SER A 183 -28.38 -6.20 3.03
CA SER A 183 -29.59 -6.64 2.29
C SER A 183 -29.79 -5.92 0.96
N SER A 184 -29.32 -4.68 0.83
CA SER A 184 -29.39 -3.86 -0.37
C SER A 184 -28.19 -4.03 -1.29
N LEU A 185 -27.12 -4.67 -0.85
CA LEU A 185 -25.91 -4.83 -1.64
C LEU A 185 -26.07 -5.96 -2.65
N LYS A 186 -25.81 -5.66 -3.91
CA LYS A 186 -25.78 -6.66 -5.00
C LYS A 186 -24.32 -6.94 -5.34
N PRO A 187 -23.92 -8.22 -5.45
CA PRO A 187 -22.62 -8.56 -6.04
C PRO A 187 -22.50 -7.93 -7.43
N ALA A 188 -21.33 -7.42 -7.76
CA ALA A 188 -21.07 -6.99 -9.14
C ALA A 188 -21.38 -8.14 -10.11
N ALA A 189 -22.13 -7.84 -11.16
CA ALA A 189 -22.56 -8.86 -12.12
C ALA A 189 -21.33 -9.55 -12.75
N SER A 190 -21.14 -10.84 -12.44
CA SER A 190 -20.08 -11.63 -13.07
C SER A 190 -20.33 -11.69 -14.58
N ARG A 191 -19.31 -11.31 -15.36
CA ARG A 191 -19.34 -11.42 -16.83
C ARG A 191 -19.10 -12.85 -17.35
N SER A 192 -19.03 -13.84 -16.45
CA SER A 192 -18.81 -15.24 -16.81
C SER A 192 -20.05 -16.09 -16.55
N ASN A 193 -20.37 -17.00 -17.48
CA ASN A 193 -21.42 -18.01 -17.34
C ASN A 193 -21.03 -19.19 -16.43
N ALA A 194 -20.04 -19.02 -15.55
CA ALA A 194 -19.66 -20.03 -14.55
C ALA A 194 -20.63 -19.98 -13.37
N PRO A 195 -20.91 -21.12 -12.68
CA PRO A 195 -21.69 -21.10 -11.45
C PRO A 195 -21.05 -20.16 -10.46
N SER A 196 -21.81 -19.14 -10.03
CA SER A 196 -21.35 -18.10 -9.12
C SER A 196 -21.02 -18.75 -7.77
N ALA A 197 -19.77 -18.66 -7.36
CA ALA A 197 -19.43 -18.92 -5.95
C ALA A 197 -20.20 -17.94 -5.05
N ALA A 198 -20.51 -18.35 -3.83
CA ALA A 198 -21.12 -17.45 -2.84
C ALA A 198 -20.28 -16.18 -2.67
N PRO A 199 -20.90 -14.99 -2.57
CA PRO A 199 -20.16 -13.76 -2.40
C PRO A 199 -19.39 -13.78 -1.08
N VAL A 200 -18.11 -13.40 -1.13
CA VAL A 200 -17.27 -13.24 0.05
C VAL A 200 -17.37 -11.80 0.52
N PHE A 201 -17.87 -11.60 1.74
CA PHE A 201 -17.92 -10.29 2.37
C PHE A 201 -16.67 -10.06 3.20
N SER A 202 -16.11 -8.86 3.12
CA SER A 202 -15.03 -8.42 3.98
C SER A 202 -15.18 -6.94 4.35
N VAL A 203 -14.51 -6.55 5.43
CA VAL A 203 -14.47 -5.17 5.90
C VAL A 203 -13.02 -4.70 5.89
N ARG A 204 -12.79 -3.49 5.42
CA ARG A 204 -11.49 -2.83 5.44
C ARG A 204 -11.62 -1.46 6.10
N ALA A 205 -10.74 -1.14 7.02
CA ALA A 205 -10.67 0.19 7.61
C ALA A 205 -9.95 1.15 6.65
N ALA A 206 -10.39 2.40 6.61
CA ALA A 206 -9.71 3.49 5.90
C ALA A 206 -9.30 4.58 6.88
N ASN A 207 -8.09 5.10 6.73
CA ASN A 207 -7.58 6.20 7.53
C ASN A 207 -7.63 7.55 6.78
N ALA A 208 -7.18 8.62 7.44
CA ALA A 208 -7.16 9.98 6.90
C ALA A 208 -6.34 10.12 5.59
N MET A 209 -5.43 9.20 5.31
CA MET A 209 -4.56 9.23 4.14
C MET A 209 -5.12 8.44 2.95
N GLY A 210 -6.33 7.88 3.10
CA GLY A 210 -7.03 7.17 2.02
C GLY A 210 -6.54 5.74 1.76
N GLY A 211 -5.71 5.19 2.62
CA GLY A 211 -5.31 3.78 2.55
C GLY A 211 -6.42 2.87 3.08
N LEU A 212 -6.61 1.71 2.44
CA LEU A 212 -7.45 0.64 2.96
C LEU A 212 -6.59 -0.42 3.64
N SER A 213 -6.99 -0.84 4.84
CA SER A 213 -6.34 -1.95 5.55
C SER A 213 -6.41 -3.26 4.75
N ALA A 214 -5.68 -4.26 5.19
CA ALA A 214 -5.92 -5.64 4.74
C ALA A 214 -7.39 -6.01 4.96
N PRO A 215 -8.01 -6.83 4.06
CA PRO A 215 -9.39 -7.25 4.22
C PRO A 215 -9.55 -8.21 5.41
N ALA A 216 -10.55 -7.95 6.25
CA ALA A 216 -10.98 -8.88 7.28
C ALA A 216 -12.26 -9.57 6.78
N ILE A 217 -12.15 -10.87 6.53
CA ILE A 217 -13.22 -11.67 5.93
C ILE A 217 -14.28 -11.97 6.99
N ALA A 218 -15.56 -11.81 6.61
CA ALA A 218 -16.68 -12.14 7.47
C ALA A 218 -16.72 -13.64 7.79
N GLN A 219 -16.90 -13.92 9.08
CA GLN A 219 -17.14 -15.28 9.58
C GLN A 219 -18.64 -15.48 9.76
N ASP A 220 -19.14 -16.65 9.39
CA ASP A 220 -20.49 -17.05 9.77
C ASP A 220 -20.52 -17.32 11.29
N PRO A 221 -21.43 -16.68 12.07
CA PRO A 221 -21.51 -16.89 13.51
C PRO A 221 -21.82 -18.31 13.90
N THR A 222 -22.37 -19.11 12.98
CA THR A 222 -22.64 -20.53 13.22
C THR A 222 -21.38 -21.39 13.16
N GLY A 223 -20.23 -20.84 12.75
CA GLY A 223 -18.99 -21.58 12.55
C GLY A 223 -19.08 -22.65 11.45
N ILE A 224 -20.05 -22.50 10.53
CA ILE A 224 -20.26 -23.40 9.41
C ILE A 224 -19.47 -22.82 8.22
N SER A 225 -18.26 -23.31 8.02
CA SER A 225 -17.52 -23.07 6.79
C SER A 225 -17.98 -24.06 5.70
N GLU A 226 -18.24 -23.58 4.49
CA GLU A 226 -18.39 -24.49 3.35
C GLU A 226 -17.12 -25.34 3.20
N ILE A 227 -17.32 -26.64 3.11
CA ILE A 227 -16.23 -27.59 2.98
C ILE A 227 -15.89 -27.71 1.51
N ASN A 228 -14.72 -27.23 1.13
CA ASN A 228 -14.16 -27.55 -0.17
C ASN A 228 -13.71 -29.04 -0.14
N THR A 229 -14.55 -29.93 -0.68
CA THR A 229 -14.30 -31.39 -0.70
C THR A 229 -13.14 -31.80 -1.63
N ASN A 230 -12.49 -30.85 -2.28
CA ASN A 230 -11.34 -31.10 -3.17
C ASN A 230 -9.98 -31.01 -2.48
N ASP A 231 -9.94 -31.05 -1.15
CA ASP A 231 -8.66 -31.08 -0.43
C ASP A 231 -8.02 -32.47 -0.61
N ALA A 232 -7.02 -32.53 -1.49
CA ALA A 232 -6.31 -33.76 -1.89
C ALA A 232 -5.59 -34.50 -0.73
N THR A 233 -5.73 -34.00 0.49
CA THR A 233 -5.07 -34.48 1.70
C THR A 233 -6.01 -35.24 2.66
N THR A 234 -7.32 -35.34 2.37
CA THR A 234 -8.28 -36.06 3.25
C THR A 234 -8.26 -37.56 2.98
N VAL A 235 -7.92 -38.34 3.98
CA VAL A 235 -7.86 -39.83 3.90
C VAL A 235 -9.22 -40.48 4.22
N SER A 236 -9.99 -39.92 5.16
CA SER A 236 -11.31 -40.40 5.50
C SER A 236 -12.20 -39.31 6.10
N THR A 237 -13.51 -39.46 5.89
CA THR A 237 -14.54 -38.56 6.41
C THR A 237 -15.55 -39.34 7.24
N GLU A 238 -15.87 -38.87 8.42
CA GLU A 238 -16.93 -39.40 9.29
C GLU A 238 -17.94 -38.27 9.55
N ILE A 239 -19.24 -38.62 9.48
CA ILE A 239 -20.33 -37.69 9.70
C ILE A 239 -21.14 -38.11 10.91
N PHE A 240 -21.43 -37.16 11.79
CA PHE A 240 -22.23 -37.35 12.98
C PHE A 240 -23.37 -36.33 13.02
N THR A 241 -24.51 -36.75 13.52
CA THR A 241 -25.60 -35.82 13.89
C THR A 241 -25.25 -35.03 15.15
N ALA A 242 -26.00 -33.99 15.46
CA ALA A 242 -25.77 -33.14 16.64
C ALA A 242 -25.80 -33.90 17.99
N ASP A 243 -26.54 -35.03 18.04
CA ASP A 243 -26.62 -35.95 19.18
C ASP A 243 -25.49 -37.01 19.19
N GLY A 244 -24.52 -36.89 18.26
CA GLY A 244 -23.33 -37.75 18.20
C GLY A 244 -23.52 -39.10 17.48
N LYS A 245 -24.67 -39.35 16.84
CA LYS A 245 -24.90 -40.58 16.08
C LYS A 245 -24.18 -40.51 14.73
N ARG A 246 -23.36 -41.51 14.42
CA ARG A 246 -22.66 -41.59 13.12
C ARG A 246 -23.66 -41.93 12.02
N VAL A 247 -23.57 -41.20 10.92
CA VAL A 247 -24.42 -41.33 9.72
C VAL A 247 -23.56 -41.42 8.46
N SER A 248 -24.11 -41.97 7.39
CA SER A 248 -23.39 -42.13 6.11
C SER A 248 -23.53 -40.89 5.21
N THR A 249 -24.50 -40.02 5.45
CA THR A 249 -24.79 -38.82 4.68
C THR A 249 -25.23 -37.70 5.60
N LEU A 250 -25.04 -36.43 5.17
CA LEU A 250 -25.51 -35.26 5.90
C LEU A 250 -27.04 -35.33 6.07
N GLN A 251 -27.50 -35.17 7.31
CA GLN A 251 -28.90 -35.10 7.68
C GLN A 251 -29.39 -33.66 7.72
N HIS A 252 -30.70 -33.43 7.65
CA HIS A 252 -31.28 -32.13 7.86
C HIS A 252 -30.98 -31.59 9.26
N GLY A 253 -30.50 -30.34 9.35
CA GLY A 253 -30.03 -29.72 10.59
C GLY A 253 -28.51 -29.82 10.77
N ILE A 254 -28.06 -29.76 12.02
CA ILE A 254 -26.63 -29.70 12.36
C ILE A 254 -25.99 -31.06 12.24
N ASN A 255 -24.88 -31.14 11.50
CA ASN A 255 -24.01 -32.32 11.40
C ASN A 255 -22.60 -31.93 11.85
N ILE A 256 -21.89 -32.89 12.45
CA ILE A 256 -20.48 -32.76 12.80
C ILE A 256 -19.70 -33.67 11.83
N VAL A 257 -18.84 -33.06 11.02
CA VAL A 257 -18.03 -33.80 10.05
C VAL A 257 -16.58 -33.82 10.52
N ARG A 258 -16.02 -35.03 10.61
CA ARG A 258 -14.66 -35.28 11.06
C ARG A 258 -13.82 -35.79 9.90
N TYR A 259 -12.78 -35.05 9.55
CA TYR A 259 -11.81 -35.39 8.51
C TYR A 259 -10.53 -35.91 9.15
N LYS A 260 -10.04 -37.04 8.66
CA LYS A 260 -8.70 -37.51 8.97
C LYS A 260 -7.80 -37.16 7.81
N MET A 261 -6.74 -36.39 8.07
CA MET A 261 -5.81 -35.91 7.07
C MET A 261 -4.67 -36.91 6.85
N ALA A 262 -3.98 -36.82 5.72
CA ALA A 262 -2.86 -37.69 5.36
C ALA A 262 -1.66 -37.56 6.32
N ASP A 263 -1.50 -36.45 7.00
CA ASP A 263 -0.47 -36.20 8.04
C ASP A 263 -0.84 -36.78 9.43
N GLY A 264 -1.99 -37.48 9.53
CA GLY A 264 -2.50 -38.03 10.76
C GLY A 264 -3.29 -37.06 11.63
N SER A 265 -3.37 -35.78 11.28
CA SER A 265 -4.19 -34.81 11.99
C SER A 265 -5.68 -35.06 11.77
N VAL A 266 -6.51 -34.52 12.68
CA VAL A 266 -7.97 -34.66 12.62
C VAL A 266 -8.57 -33.24 12.62
N LYS A 267 -9.34 -32.95 11.59
CA LYS A 267 -10.12 -31.71 11.50
C LYS A 267 -11.59 -32.00 11.72
N THR A 268 -12.25 -31.25 12.59
CA THR A 268 -13.69 -31.43 12.87
C THR A 268 -14.42 -30.15 12.51
N VAL A 269 -15.49 -30.24 11.74
CA VAL A 269 -16.27 -29.12 11.24
C VAL A 269 -17.75 -29.37 11.50
N LYS A 270 -18.48 -28.31 11.88
CA LYS A 270 -19.94 -28.30 12.01
C LYS A 270 -20.53 -27.89 10.66
N VAL A 271 -21.46 -28.71 10.15
CA VAL A 271 -22.13 -28.50 8.85
C VAL A 271 -23.63 -28.46 9.06
N MET A 272 -24.33 -27.51 8.49
CA MET A 272 -25.79 -27.45 8.45
C MET A 272 -26.28 -27.85 7.04
N ARG A 273 -27.33 -28.68 6.97
CA ARG A 273 -27.97 -29.07 5.72
C ARG A 273 -29.46 -28.74 5.74
#